data_552fa6ac3909e39179398e4ff1430eea
#
_entry.id   552fa6ac3909e39179398e4ff1430eea
#
_cell.length_a   1.000
_cell.length_b   1.000
_cell.length_c   1.000
_cell.angle_alpha   90.00
_cell.angle_beta   90.00
_cell.angle_gamma   90.00
#
_symmetry.space_group_name_H-M   'P 1'
#
loop_
_entity.id
_entity.type
_entity.pdbx_description
1 polymer ?
#
loop_
_entity_poly.entity_id
_entity_poly.type
_entity_poly.pdbx_seq_one_letter_code
_entity_poly.pdbx_strand_id
1 'polypeptide(L)'
;MYNNKIDETKIDRLANLAVNTGLSLKPGQDLLITSPVEALPLVRRIVVHAYKAGANLVTPLFSDPEITLARYENAPDTSFDKAASWLYNGMGEAFDNNTARLAIVGDDPMLLEHQDPGKIGRSNKALSNASKPARERITTFTINWNIVAWPGKSWACRVFPELSAEEAQYSLAEAIFAASRVNNANPHEMWKKHNENLKQKSSWLNSMDFDFLHYKGPGTDLKVGLAKNHEWMGGASKSQNGIICNPNIPSEEVFTTPHCLKVDGHVSSTKPLSHQGSLIEGIRVEFKDGKIIDAKADKGEKVFNKVLDTDEGARRLGEVALVPDSSPISQSNILFYNTCLLYTSPSPRDS
;
A
#
# COMPACT_ATOMS: atom_id res chain seq x y z
N MET A 1 12.14 -33.31 -6.55
CA MET A 1 10.86 -32.55 -6.53
C MET A 1 11.06 -31.38 -5.59
N TYR A 2 11.09 -30.16 -6.09
CA TYR A 2 11.08 -28.98 -5.25
C TYR A 2 9.72 -28.94 -4.53
N ASN A 3 9.77 -28.80 -3.20
CA ASN A 3 8.54 -28.65 -2.41
C ASN A 3 8.08 -27.18 -2.55
N ASN A 4 7.22 -26.89 -3.54
CA ASN A 4 6.71 -25.56 -3.84
C ASN A 4 5.66 -25.08 -2.80
N LYS A 5 5.70 -25.64 -1.60
CA LYS A 5 4.82 -25.24 -0.51
C LYS A 5 5.43 -24.04 0.23
N ILE A 6 4.62 -23.01 0.45
CA ILE A 6 5.01 -21.84 1.23
C ILE A 6 5.46 -22.26 2.64
N ASP A 7 6.61 -21.77 3.09
CA ASP A 7 7.22 -22.16 4.37
C ASP A 7 6.38 -21.67 5.56
N GLU A 8 5.86 -22.64 6.30
CA GLU A 8 5.01 -22.42 7.47
C GLU A 8 5.70 -21.61 8.58
N THR A 9 7.03 -21.80 8.73
CA THR A 9 7.83 -21.05 9.72
C THR A 9 7.95 -19.58 9.33
N LYS A 10 8.11 -19.29 8.03
CA LYS A 10 8.16 -17.91 7.54
C LYS A 10 6.81 -17.23 7.64
N ILE A 11 5.71 -17.95 7.38
CA ILE A 11 4.35 -17.42 7.61
C ILE A 11 4.16 -17.06 9.08
N ASP A 12 4.59 -17.91 10.01
CA ASP A 12 4.49 -17.64 11.45
C ASP A 12 5.36 -16.44 11.88
N ARG A 13 6.58 -16.32 11.34
CA ARG A 13 7.45 -15.16 11.57
C ARG A 13 6.81 -13.86 11.04
N LEU A 14 6.19 -13.90 9.86
CA LEU A 14 5.50 -12.73 9.31
C LEU A 14 4.30 -12.32 10.19
N ALA A 15 3.53 -13.29 10.65
CA ALA A 15 2.41 -13.06 11.57
C ALA A 15 2.87 -12.43 12.88
N ASN A 16 3.91 -12.99 13.49
CA ASN A 16 4.52 -12.46 14.72
C ASN A 16 5.04 -11.03 14.50
N LEU A 17 5.76 -10.80 13.40
CA LEU A 17 6.29 -9.48 13.03
C LEU A 17 5.17 -8.45 12.85
N ALA A 18 4.10 -8.80 12.13
CA ALA A 18 2.95 -7.92 11.90
C ALA A 18 2.28 -7.48 13.21
N VAL A 19 2.13 -8.39 14.17
CA VAL A 19 1.50 -8.09 15.47
C VAL A 19 2.42 -7.29 16.40
N ASN A 20 3.66 -7.76 16.58
CA ASN A 20 4.53 -7.24 17.65
C ASN A 20 5.41 -6.06 17.21
N THR A 21 5.76 -5.97 15.92
CA THR A 21 6.51 -4.83 15.35
C THR A 21 5.62 -3.97 14.46
N GLY A 22 4.85 -4.58 13.58
CA GLY A 22 3.94 -3.88 12.68
C GLY A 22 2.94 -3.03 13.46
N LEU A 23 2.07 -3.66 14.18
CA LEU A 23 1.05 -3.00 15.01
C LEU A 23 1.60 -2.48 16.34
N SER A 24 2.59 -3.14 16.92
CA SER A 24 2.95 -2.98 18.35
C SER A 24 1.73 -3.12 19.26
N LEU A 25 0.90 -4.13 18.98
CA LEU A 25 -0.39 -4.36 19.65
C LEU A 25 -0.24 -4.34 21.18
N LYS A 26 -1.18 -3.69 21.87
CA LYS A 26 -1.14 -3.56 23.33
C LYS A 26 -2.12 -4.49 24.01
N PRO A 27 -1.79 -4.99 25.22
CA PRO A 27 -2.73 -5.76 26.03
C PRO A 27 -4.05 -4.99 26.23
N GLY A 28 -5.17 -5.71 26.08
CA GLY A 28 -6.52 -5.14 26.18
C GLY A 28 -7.01 -4.42 24.92
N GLN A 29 -6.17 -4.26 23.90
CA GLN A 29 -6.57 -3.62 22.62
C GLN A 29 -7.30 -4.64 21.74
N ASP A 30 -8.37 -4.20 21.07
CA ASP A 30 -9.03 -4.99 20.02
C ASP A 30 -8.26 -4.88 18.70
N LEU A 31 -8.44 -5.87 17.83
CA LEU A 31 -7.82 -5.93 16.51
C LEU A 31 -8.86 -6.21 15.42
N LEU A 32 -8.95 -5.31 14.44
CA LEU A 32 -9.68 -5.54 13.20
C LEU A 32 -8.70 -5.97 12.10
N ILE A 33 -8.99 -7.11 11.45
CA ILE A 33 -8.20 -7.62 10.33
C ILE A 33 -9.05 -7.55 9.06
N THR A 34 -8.54 -6.94 7.99
CA THR A 34 -9.11 -7.06 6.64
C THR A 34 -8.18 -7.90 5.77
N SER A 35 -8.71 -8.89 5.05
CA SER A 35 -7.88 -9.88 4.36
C SER A 35 -8.61 -10.51 3.19
N PRO A 36 -7.93 -10.85 2.07
CA PRO A 36 -8.47 -11.83 1.14
C PRO A 36 -8.61 -13.20 1.82
N VAL A 37 -9.63 -13.95 1.45
CA VAL A 37 -9.88 -15.30 2.00
C VAL A 37 -8.69 -16.25 1.78
N GLU A 38 -7.96 -16.06 0.69
CA GLU A 38 -6.78 -16.85 0.34
C GLU A 38 -5.64 -16.71 1.37
N ALA A 39 -5.59 -15.59 2.11
CA ALA A 39 -4.59 -15.35 3.17
C ALA A 39 -4.98 -15.96 4.53
N LEU A 40 -6.03 -16.80 4.60
CA LEU A 40 -6.46 -17.45 5.84
C LEU A 40 -5.34 -18.16 6.61
N PRO A 41 -4.32 -18.81 5.97
CA PRO A 41 -3.18 -19.39 6.69
C PRO A 41 -2.39 -18.37 7.51
N LEU A 42 -2.22 -17.14 6.99
CA LEU A 42 -1.55 -16.03 7.70
C LEU A 42 -2.46 -15.45 8.78
N VAL A 43 -3.76 -15.23 8.48
CA VAL A 43 -4.74 -14.69 9.44
C VAL A 43 -4.81 -15.55 10.70
N ARG A 44 -4.88 -16.90 10.57
CA ARG A 44 -4.92 -17.83 11.71
C ARG A 44 -3.73 -17.65 12.65
N ARG A 45 -2.52 -17.41 12.11
CA ARG A 45 -1.31 -17.18 12.92
C ARG A 45 -1.30 -15.79 13.55
N ILE A 46 -1.73 -14.77 12.79
CA ILE A 46 -1.90 -13.42 13.33
C ILE A 46 -2.83 -13.41 14.52
N VAL A 47 -3.99 -14.11 14.46
CA VAL A 47 -4.95 -14.22 15.56
C VAL A 47 -4.30 -14.84 16.79
N VAL A 48 -3.52 -15.92 16.60
CA VAL A 48 -2.80 -16.57 17.72
C VAL A 48 -1.78 -15.61 18.35
N HIS A 49 -0.98 -14.92 17.53
CA HIS A 49 0.00 -13.95 18.04
C HIS A 49 -0.66 -12.73 18.68
N ALA A 50 -1.80 -12.26 18.16
CA ALA A 50 -2.55 -11.16 18.74
C ALA A 50 -3.06 -11.51 20.15
N TYR A 51 -3.66 -12.68 20.33
CA TYR A 51 -4.08 -13.12 21.68
C TYR A 51 -2.90 -13.35 22.61
N LYS A 52 -1.77 -13.88 22.13
CA LYS A 52 -0.54 -13.99 22.92
C LYS A 52 0.03 -12.61 23.32
N ALA A 53 -0.18 -11.59 22.51
CA ALA A 53 0.18 -10.21 22.82
C ALA A 53 -0.82 -9.52 23.77
N GLY A 54 -1.92 -10.20 24.13
CA GLY A 54 -2.94 -9.70 25.05
C GLY A 54 -4.11 -8.99 24.38
N ALA A 55 -4.37 -9.21 23.09
CA ALA A 55 -5.57 -8.69 22.43
C ALA A 55 -6.83 -9.10 23.21
N ASN A 56 -7.81 -8.21 23.32
CA ASN A 56 -9.09 -8.49 23.95
C ASN A 56 -10.04 -9.20 22.97
N LEU A 57 -10.22 -8.64 21.76
CA LEU A 57 -11.04 -9.23 20.70
C LEU A 57 -10.34 -9.10 19.35
N VAL A 58 -10.38 -10.15 18.53
CA VAL A 58 -9.87 -10.12 17.14
C VAL A 58 -11.02 -10.41 16.19
N THR A 59 -11.29 -9.46 15.30
CA THR A 59 -12.39 -9.53 14.33
C THR A 59 -11.83 -9.55 12.90
N PRO A 60 -11.76 -10.70 12.20
CA PRO A 60 -11.36 -10.76 10.80
C PRO A 60 -12.56 -10.53 9.87
N LEU A 61 -12.34 -9.70 8.85
CA LEU A 61 -13.23 -9.48 7.72
C LEU A 61 -12.54 -9.97 6.45
N PHE A 62 -13.23 -10.80 5.69
CA PHE A 62 -12.68 -11.39 4.48
C PHE A 62 -13.30 -10.81 3.22
N SER A 63 -12.48 -10.64 2.17
CA SER A 63 -12.88 -10.41 0.79
C SER A 63 -12.57 -11.63 -0.06
N ASP A 64 -13.34 -11.80 -1.14
CA ASP A 64 -13.16 -12.86 -2.11
C ASP A 64 -13.28 -12.27 -3.52
N PRO A 65 -12.31 -12.53 -4.43
CA PRO A 65 -12.33 -12.01 -5.78
C PRO A 65 -13.52 -12.54 -6.62
N GLU A 66 -13.92 -13.82 -6.44
CA GLU A 66 -15.03 -14.40 -7.17
C GLU A 66 -16.37 -13.76 -6.77
N ILE A 67 -16.56 -13.47 -5.46
CA ILE A 67 -17.73 -12.73 -4.96
C ILE A 67 -17.74 -11.32 -5.55
N THR A 68 -16.57 -10.69 -5.66
CA THR A 68 -16.45 -9.36 -6.29
C THR A 68 -16.86 -9.42 -7.75
N LEU A 69 -16.34 -10.37 -8.54
CA LEU A 69 -16.70 -10.55 -9.95
C LEU A 69 -18.18 -10.87 -10.13
N ALA A 70 -18.73 -11.76 -9.30
CA ALA A 70 -20.15 -12.11 -9.33
C ALA A 70 -21.06 -10.88 -9.23
N ARG A 71 -20.67 -9.84 -8.46
CA ARG A 71 -21.40 -8.57 -8.40
C ARG A 71 -21.37 -7.85 -9.76
N TYR A 72 -20.20 -7.77 -10.42
CA TYR A 72 -20.07 -7.09 -11.72
C TYR A 72 -20.85 -7.79 -12.83
N GLU A 73 -20.97 -9.10 -12.77
CA GLU A 73 -21.62 -9.92 -13.77
C GLU A 73 -23.14 -9.99 -13.59
N ASN A 74 -23.62 -10.02 -12.34
CA ASN A 74 -25.00 -10.43 -12.05
C ASN A 74 -25.82 -9.33 -11.33
N ALA A 75 -25.19 -8.33 -10.71
CA ALA A 75 -25.95 -7.35 -9.95
C ALA A 75 -26.65 -6.32 -10.84
N PRO A 76 -27.81 -5.79 -10.42
CA PRO A 76 -28.47 -4.71 -11.14
C PRO A 76 -27.59 -3.46 -11.16
N ASP A 77 -27.73 -2.66 -12.23
CA ASP A 77 -26.86 -1.48 -12.47
C ASP A 77 -26.83 -0.50 -11.29
N THR A 78 -27.97 -0.31 -10.61
CA THR A 78 -28.06 0.54 -9.39
C THR A 78 -27.22 0.03 -8.20
N SER A 79 -26.75 -1.21 -8.24
CA SER A 79 -25.86 -1.76 -7.21
C SER A 79 -24.54 -1.01 -7.15
N PHE A 80 -24.03 -0.51 -8.30
CA PHE A 80 -22.71 0.12 -8.38
C PHE A 80 -22.67 1.52 -7.75
N ASP A 81 -23.82 2.12 -7.42
CA ASP A 81 -23.91 3.38 -6.67
C ASP A 81 -23.99 3.15 -5.15
N LYS A 82 -23.85 1.92 -4.69
CA LYS A 82 -24.00 1.55 -3.27
C LYS A 82 -22.73 0.89 -2.72
N ALA A 83 -22.46 1.18 -1.47
CA ALA A 83 -21.46 0.47 -0.65
C ALA A 83 -22.04 0.23 0.75
N ALA A 84 -21.49 -0.71 1.49
CA ALA A 84 -21.94 -1.10 2.83
C ALA A 84 -21.51 -0.05 3.87
N SER A 85 -22.14 1.14 3.87
CA SER A 85 -21.78 2.25 4.78
C SER A 85 -21.86 1.85 6.27
N TRP A 86 -22.82 0.97 6.62
CA TRP A 86 -22.93 0.44 7.97
C TRP A 86 -21.63 -0.26 8.44
N LEU A 87 -20.95 -0.99 7.55
CA LEU A 87 -19.67 -1.65 7.85
C LEU A 87 -18.58 -0.63 8.16
N TYR A 88 -18.42 0.38 7.32
CA TYR A 88 -17.39 1.40 7.48
C TYR A 88 -17.67 2.36 8.64
N ASN A 89 -18.93 2.62 8.95
CA ASN A 89 -19.31 3.34 10.16
C ASN A 89 -18.93 2.53 11.40
N GLY A 90 -19.24 1.21 11.43
CA GLY A 90 -18.83 0.33 12.52
C GLY A 90 -17.31 0.21 12.66
N MET A 91 -16.57 0.19 11.54
CA MET A 91 -15.11 0.25 11.58
C MET A 91 -14.61 1.59 12.17
N GLY A 92 -15.20 2.71 11.78
CA GLY A 92 -14.88 4.03 12.35
C GLY A 92 -15.12 4.08 13.86
N GLU A 93 -16.25 3.58 14.32
CA GLU A 93 -16.58 3.45 15.74
C GLU A 93 -15.58 2.55 16.50
N ALA A 94 -15.20 1.41 15.91
CA ALA A 94 -14.18 0.54 16.47
C ALA A 94 -12.83 1.26 16.63
N PHE A 95 -12.43 2.05 15.63
CA PHE A 95 -11.19 2.82 15.69
C PHE A 95 -11.26 3.96 16.71
N ASP A 96 -12.40 4.62 16.86
CA ASP A 96 -12.63 5.61 17.93
C ASP A 96 -12.54 4.96 19.32
N ASN A 97 -12.84 3.68 19.45
CA ASN A 97 -12.66 2.85 20.65
C ASN A 97 -11.28 2.17 20.72
N ASN A 98 -10.27 2.70 20.04
CA ASN A 98 -8.87 2.24 20.10
C ASN A 98 -8.62 0.84 19.50
N THR A 99 -9.48 0.32 18.64
CA THR A 99 -9.23 -0.92 17.90
C THR A 99 -8.07 -0.73 16.92
N ALA A 100 -7.03 -1.56 16.99
CA ALA A 100 -5.94 -1.58 16.02
C ALA A 100 -6.42 -2.13 14.67
N ARG A 101 -5.78 -1.71 13.56
CA ARG A 101 -6.11 -2.22 12.22
C ARG A 101 -4.93 -2.96 11.60
N LEU A 102 -5.17 -4.18 11.13
CA LEU A 102 -4.25 -4.91 10.24
C LEU A 102 -4.94 -5.18 8.91
N ALA A 103 -4.28 -4.83 7.81
CA ALA A 103 -4.72 -5.20 6.48
C ALA A 103 -3.74 -6.19 5.84
N ILE A 104 -4.28 -7.21 5.20
CA ILE A 104 -3.50 -8.12 4.35
C ILE A 104 -3.89 -7.84 2.91
N VAL A 105 -2.90 -7.51 2.08
CA VAL A 105 -3.07 -7.28 0.64
C VAL A 105 -2.54 -8.48 -0.12
N GLY A 106 -3.18 -8.86 -1.22
CA GLY A 106 -2.78 -10.03 -1.99
C GLY A 106 -3.74 -10.36 -3.14
N ASP A 107 -4.70 -9.46 -3.38
CA ASP A 107 -5.67 -9.60 -4.47
C ASP A 107 -5.02 -9.46 -5.85
N ASP A 108 -5.70 -9.97 -6.88
CA ASP A 108 -5.31 -9.76 -8.28
C ASP A 108 -5.35 -8.27 -8.63
N PRO A 109 -4.23 -7.64 -8.98
CA PRO A 109 -4.19 -6.23 -9.33
C PRO A 109 -4.98 -5.88 -10.59
N MET A 110 -5.38 -6.90 -11.37
CA MET A 110 -6.13 -6.76 -12.63
C MET A 110 -7.50 -7.47 -12.58
N LEU A 111 -8.03 -7.73 -11.39
CA LEU A 111 -9.30 -8.44 -11.20
C LEU A 111 -10.44 -7.89 -12.06
N LEU A 112 -10.50 -6.57 -12.25
CA LEU A 112 -11.58 -5.88 -12.95
C LEU A 112 -11.21 -5.45 -14.39
N GLU A 113 -10.10 -5.92 -14.95
CA GLU A 113 -9.61 -5.44 -16.26
C GLU A 113 -10.60 -5.66 -17.42
N HIS A 114 -11.48 -6.64 -17.30
CA HIS A 114 -12.50 -6.97 -18.31
C HIS A 114 -13.89 -6.44 -17.96
N GLN A 115 -14.04 -5.70 -16.86
CA GLN A 115 -15.32 -5.16 -16.42
C GLN A 115 -15.57 -3.76 -16.99
N ASP A 116 -16.86 -3.33 -17.00
CA ASP A 116 -17.25 -2.01 -17.47
C ASP A 116 -16.60 -0.88 -16.65
N PRO A 117 -15.79 0.01 -17.27
CA PRO A 117 -15.10 1.09 -16.55
C PRO A 117 -16.06 2.09 -15.89
N GLY A 118 -17.28 2.25 -16.39
CA GLY A 118 -18.30 3.11 -15.79
C GLY A 118 -18.82 2.52 -14.48
N LYS A 119 -19.09 1.21 -14.46
CA LYS A 119 -19.48 0.48 -13.25
C LYS A 119 -18.36 0.52 -12.20
N ILE A 120 -17.09 0.33 -12.62
CA ILE A 120 -15.92 0.41 -11.74
C ILE A 120 -15.83 1.81 -11.12
N GLY A 121 -15.90 2.87 -11.91
CA GLY A 121 -15.85 4.25 -11.42
C GLY A 121 -16.95 4.58 -10.41
N ARG A 122 -18.19 4.18 -10.68
CA ARG A 122 -19.34 4.37 -9.76
C ARG A 122 -19.15 3.60 -8.46
N SER A 123 -18.75 2.32 -8.54
CA SER A 123 -18.48 1.47 -7.38
C SER A 123 -17.38 2.06 -6.50
N ASN A 124 -16.27 2.51 -7.10
CA ASN A 124 -15.16 3.12 -6.38
C ASN A 124 -15.57 4.44 -5.71
N LYS A 125 -16.37 5.27 -6.38
CA LYS A 125 -16.92 6.50 -5.79
C LYS A 125 -17.82 6.21 -4.59
N ALA A 126 -18.74 5.23 -4.74
CA ALA A 126 -19.60 4.81 -3.64
C ALA A 126 -18.80 4.27 -2.45
N LEU A 127 -17.78 3.43 -2.72
CA LEU A 127 -16.86 2.88 -1.72
C LEU A 127 -16.05 3.98 -1.03
N SER A 128 -15.49 4.91 -1.79
CA SER A 128 -14.70 6.04 -1.26
C SER A 128 -15.54 6.89 -0.29
N ASN A 129 -16.77 7.20 -0.66
CA ASN A 129 -17.69 7.95 0.20
C ASN A 129 -18.06 7.17 1.47
N ALA A 130 -18.41 5.89 1.32
CA ALA A 130 -18.81 5.05 2.45
C ALA A 130 -17.65 4.78 3.43
N SER A 131 -16.44 4.61 2.92
CA SER A 131 -15.26 4.28 3.74
C SER A 131 -14.63 5.50 4.44
N LYS A 132 -15.08 6.73 4.13
CA LYS A 132 -14.52 7.96 4.67
C LYS A 132 -14.36 7.94 6.21
N PRO A 133 -15.37 7.53 7.02
CA PRO A 133 -15.23 7.51 8.48
C PRO A 133 -14.07 6.65 8.97
N ALA A 134 -13.94 5.44 8.43
CA ALA A 134 -12.83 4.55 8.80
C ALA A 134 -11.48 5.04 8.25
N ARG A 135 -11.46 5.51 6.99
CA ARG A 135 -10.25 5.99 6.33
C ARG A 135 -9.63 7.20 7.03
N GLU A 136 -10.42 8.15 7.45
CA GLU A 136 -9.94 9.34 8.18
C GLU A 136 -9.14 8.95 9.44
N ARG A 137 -9.60 7.98 10.24
CA ARG A 137 -8.86 7.51 11.43
C ARG A 137 -7.52 6.88 11.08
N ILE A 138 -7.44 6.21 9.93
CA ILE A 138 -6.20 5.61 9.45
C ILE A 138 -5.24 6.70 8.94
N THR A 139 -5.70 7.59 8.08
CA THR A 139 -4.88 8.64 7.45
C THR A 139 -4.42 9.71 8.42
N THR A 140 -5.24 10.06 9.41
CA THR A 140 -4.85 10.98 10.50
C THR A 140 -4.04 10.30 11.59
N PHE A 141 -3.75 9.00 11.44
CA PHE A 141 -2.97 8.23 12.42
C PHE A 141 -3.60 8.19 13.82
N THR A 142 -4.94 8.17 13.91
CA THR A 142 -5.66 8.10 15.19
C THR A 142 -5.32 6.82 15.95
N ILE A 143 -5.17 5.71 15.24
CA ILE A 143 -4.86 4.37 15.77
C ILE A 143 -3.58 3.82 15.18
N ASN A 144 -3.00 2.82 15.86
CA ASN A 144 -1.93 2.00 15.28
C ASN A 144 -2.49 1.05 14.22
N TRP A 145 -1.81 0.99 13.08
CA TRP A 145 -2.19 0.13 11.97
C TRP A 145 -0.98 -0.43 11.23
N ASN A 146 -1.20 -1.53 10.52
CA ASN A 146 -0.18 -2.18 9.72
C ASN A 146 -0.80 -2.80 8.46
N ILE A 147 -0.03 -2.82 7.38
CA ILE A 147 -0.33 -3.55 6.15
C ILE A 147 0.79 -4.54 5.91
N VAL A 148 0.43 -5.79 5.63
CA VAL A 148 1.34 -6.85 5.17
C VAL A 148 0.82 -7.47 3.89
N ALA A 149 1.69 -8.14 3.13
CA ALA A 149 1.31 -8.81 1.90
C ALA A 149 1.18 -10.32 2.09
N TRP A 150 0.25 -10.91 1.32
CA TRP A 150 0.10 -12.34 1.11
C TRP A 150 0.26 -12.67 -0.38
N PRO A 151 0.99 -13.73 -0.77
CA PRO A 151 1.17 -14.09 -2.18
C PRO A 151 -0.11 -14.74 -2.74
N GLY A 152 -1.12 -13.94 -3.08
CA GLY A 152 -2.32 -14.41 -3.75
C GLY A 152 -1.97 -15.09 -5.09
N LYS A 153 -2.69 -16.17 -5.43
CA LYS A 153 -2.36 -16.99 -6.61
C LYS A 153 -2.45 -16.19 -7.91
N SER A 154 -3.53 -15.45 -8.10
CA SER A 154 -3.71 -14.63 -9.31
C SER A 154 -2.66 -13.52 -9.41
N TRP A 155 -2.36 -12.84 -8.28
CA TRP A 155 -1.28 -11.87 -8.22
C TRP A 155 0.07 -12.49 -8.58
N ALA A 156 0.40 -13.67 -8.03
CA ALA A 156 1.65 -14.37 -8.31
C ALA A 156 1.81 -14.72 -9.80
N CYS A 157 0.75 -15.21 -10.44
CA CYS A 157 0.76 -15.50 -11.88
C CYS A 157 0.96 -14.24 -12.75
N ARG A 158 0.55 -13.06 -12.27
CA ARG A 158 0.83 -11.78 -12.97
C ARG A 158 2.28 -11.35 -12.83
N VAL A 159 2.89 -11.61 -11.65
CA VAL A 159 4.29 -11.27 -11.38
C VAL A 159 5.25 -12.23 -12.11
N PHE A 160 4.90 -13.52 -12.16
CA PHE A 160 5.71 -14.58 -12.77
C PHE A 160 4.89 -15.36 -13.80
N PRO A 161 4.58 -14.75 -14.96
CA PRO A 161 3.70 -15.36 -15.96
C PRO A 161 4.28 -16.60 -16.64
N GLU A 162 5.59 -16.80 -16.54
CA GLU A 162 6.32 -17.94 -17.11
C GLU A 162 6.33 -19.19 -16.21
N LEU A 163 5.90 -19.07 -14.95
CA LEU A 163 5.88 -20.16 -13.99
C LEU A 163 4.50 -20.81 -13.88
N SER A 164 4.46 -22.06 -13.42
CA SER A 164 3.19 -22.64 -12.96
C SER A 164 2.63 -21.83 -11.78
N ALA A 165 1.32 -21.90 -11.55
CA ALA A 165 0.68 -21.11 -10.52
C ALA A 165 1.22 -21.40 -9.11
N GLU A 166 1.60 -22.64 -8.82
CA GLU A 166 2.22 -23.03 -7.55
C GLU A 166 3.65 -22.52 -7.42
N GLU A 167 4.44 -22.56 -8.50
CA GLU A 167 5.81 -22.01 -8.52
C GLU A 167 5.80 -20.48 -8.43
N ALA A 168 4.88 -19.82 -9.14
CA ALA A 168 4.68 -18.39 -9.08
C ALA A 168 4.32 -17.94 -7.65
N GLN A 169 3.37 -18.62 -7.01
CA GLN A 169 2.95 -18.31 -5.65
C GLN A 169 4.10 -18.51 -4.64
N TYR A 170 4.86 -19.59 -4.78
CA TYR A 170 6.05 -19.83 -3.97
C TYR A 170 7.10 -18.73 -4.17
N SER A 171 7.39 -18.37 -5.43
CA SER A 171 8.37 -17.33 -5.76
C SER A 171 7.96 -15.95 -5.22
N LEU A 172 6.68 -15.61 -5.32
CA LEU A 172 6.17 -14.37 -4.76
C LEU A 172 6.21 -14.39 -3.22
N ALA A 173 5.92 -15.54 -2.59
CA ALA A 173 6.05 -15.70 -1.14
C ALA A 173 7.49 -15.43 -0.68
N GLU A 174 8.48 -16.04 -1.34
CA GLU A 174 9.89 -15.85 -1.00
C GLU A 174 10.33 -14.38 -1.18
N ALA A 175 9.85 -13.70 -2.22
CA ALA A 175 10.12 -12.29 -2.45
C ALA A 175 9.49 -11.40 -1.35
N ILE A 176 8.24 -11.66 -0.95
CA ILE A 176 7.56 -10.97 0.16
C ILE A 176 8.31 -11.22 1.48
N PHE A 177 8.70 -12.45 1.76
CA PHE A 177 9.44 -12.82 2.97
C PHE A 177 10.82 -12.15 3.03
N ALA A 178 11.53 -12.08 1.91
CA ALA A 178 12.80 -11.39 1.81
C ALA A 178 12.65 -9.89 2.06
N ALA A 179 11.70 -9.24 1.38
CA ALA A 179 11.39 -7.82 1.55
C ALA A 179 10.96 -7.50 2.98
N SER A 180 10.15 -8.37 3.60
CA SER A 180 9.70 -8.27 5.00
C SER A 180 10.76 -8.69 6.02
N ARG A 181 11.95 -9.15 5.58
CA ARG A 181 13.08 -9.60 6.43
C ARG A 181 12.80 -10.82 7.31
N VAL A 182 11.72 -11.57 7.03
CA VAL A 182 11.36 -12.77 7.82
C VAL A 182 12.20 -14.01 7.48
N ASN A 183 13.05 -13.94 6.46
CA ASN A 183 14.07 -14.95 6.20
C ASN A 183 15.15 -15.00 7.28
N ASN A 184 15.31 -13.93 8.08
CA ASN A 184 16.24 -13.87 9.18
C ASN A 184 15.69 -14.61 10.42
N ALA A 185 16.60 -15.10 11.26
CA ALA A 185 16.22 -15.77 12.51
C ALA A 185 15.51 -14.82 13.50
N ASN A 186 15.87 -13.54 13.49
CA ASN A 186 15.26 -12.51 14.33
C ASN A 186 14.77 -11.32 13.50
N PRO A 187 13.57 -11.40 12.88
CA PRO A 187 13.00 -10.32 12.09
C PRO A 187 12.79 -9.01 12.88
N HIS A 188 12.45 -9.11 14.17
CA HIS A 188 12.22 -7.94 15.03
C HIS A 188 13.47 -7.07 15.17
N GLU A 189 14.63 -7.69 15.39
CA GLU A 189 15.91 -6.97 15.49
C GLU A 189 16.29 -6.34 14.15
N MET A 190 16.03 -7.05 13.04
CA MET A 190 16.26 -6.51 11.70
C MET A 190 15.38 -5.28 11.43
N TRP A 191 14.11 -5.31 11.83
CA TRP A 191 13.20 -4.18 11.69
C TRP A 191 13.57 -3.03 12.62
N LYS A 192 14.05 -3.30 13.83
CA LYS A 192 14.56 -2.26 14.73
C LYS A 192 15.71 -1.49 14.09
N LYS A 193 16.73 -2.19 13.56
CA LYS A 193 17.84 -1.58 12.85
C LYS A 193 17.41 -0.82 11.59
N HIS A 194 16.45 -1.38 10.86
CA HIS A 194 15.91 -0.73 9.67
C HIS A 194 15.17 0.57 10.02
N ASN A 195 14.32 0.57 11.02
CA ASN A 195 13.65 1.77 11.53
C ASN A 195 14.63 2.83 12.01
N GLU A 196 15.70 2.44 12.71
CA GLU A 196 16.78 3.34 13.12
C GLU A 196 17.46 3.99 11.90
N ASN A 197 17.74 3.22 10.84
CA ASN A 197 18.30 3.73 9.60
C ASN A 197 17.37 4.72 8.90
N LEU A 198 16.08 4.39 8.75
CA LEU A 198 15.09 5.28 8.14
C LEU A 198 14.93 6.56 8.97
N LYS A 199 14.91 6.46 10.30
CA LYS A 199 14.88 7.61 11.21
C LYS A 199 16.11 8.49 11.07
N GLN A 200 17.32 7.92 10.94
CA GLN A 200 18.54 8.70 10.71
C GLN A 200 18.46 9.47 9.38
N LYS A 201 17.98 8.83 8.30
CA LYS A 201 17.80 9.47 7.00
C LYS A 201 16.76 10.59 7.05
N SER A 202 15.59 10.37 7.62
CA SER A 202 14.57 11.39 7.76
C SER A 202 15.02 12.55 8.64
N SER A 203 15.71 12.27 9.76
CA SER A 203 16.26 13.31 10.65
C SER A 203 17.32 14.15 9.95
N TRP A 204 18.19 13.52 9.13
CA TRP A 204 19.17 14.25 8.33
C TRP A 204 18.48 15.16 7.30
N LEU A 205 17.52 14.64 6.55
CA LEU A 205 16.77 15.43 5.56
C LEU A 205 16.02 16.59 6.22
N ASN A 206 15.44 16.38 7.39
CA ASN A 206 14.78 17.43 8.18
C ASN A 206 15.79 18.49 8.66
N SER A 207 17.02 18.11 9.02
CA SER A 207 18.05 19.06 9.44
C SER A 207 18.59 19.92 8.29
N MET A 208 18.49 19.43 7.05
CA MET A 208 18.94 20.14 5.86
C MET A 208 17.92 21.18 5.36
N ASP A 209 16.65 21.00 5.71
CA ASP A 209 15.52 21.89 5.35
C ASP A 209 15.55 22.36 3.87
N PHE A 210 15.63 21.38 2.96
CA PHE A 210 15.73 21.66 1.53
C PHE A 210 14.45 22.32 1.00
N ASP A 211 14.61 23.37 0.20
CA ASP A 211 13.48 24.02 -0.48
C ASP A 211 12.88 23.18 -1.62
N PHE A 212 13.68 22.32 -2.25
CA PHE A 212 13.25 21.52 -3.39
C PHE A 212 14.14 20.29 -3.62
N LEU A 213 13.59 19.32 -4.37
CA LEU A 213 14.32 18.20 -4.95
C LEU A 213 14.46 18.41 -6.45
N HIS A 214 15.57 17.95 -7.02
CA HIS A 214 15.77 17.98 -8.47
C HIS A 214 16.10 16.58 -8.98
N TYR A 215 15.16 15.98 -9.69
CA TYR A 215 15.31 14.66 -10.30
C TYR A 215 15.83 14.80 -11.72
N LYS A 216 16.97 14.16 -12.00
CA LYS A 216 17.58 14.11 -13.34
C LYS A 216 17.90 12.67 -13.73
N GLY A 217 17.50 12.31 -14.96
CA GLY A 217 17.76 11.00 -15.52
C GLY A 217 17.20 10.89 -16.96
N PRO A 218 17.32 9.74 -17.61
CA PRO A 218 16.74 9.53 -18.93
C PRO A 218 15.23 9.81 -18.91
N GLY A 219 14.78 10.78 -19.75
CA GLY A 219 13.37 11.19 -19.80
C GLY A 219 12.85 11.94 -18.59
N THR A 220 13.74 12.40 -17.70
CA THR A 220 13.35 13.10 -16.46
C THR A 220 14.25 14.29 -16.21
N ASP A 221 13.64 15.47 -16.12
CA ASP A 221 14.23 16.69 -15.55
C ASP A 221 13.10 17.40 -14.81
N LEU A 222 12.94 17.08 -13.52
CA LEU A 222 11.82 17.51 -12.69
C LEU A 222 12.31 18.18 -11.42
N LYS A 223 11.90 19.44 -11.22
CA LYS A 223 12.12 20.17 -9.99
C LYS A 223 10.84 20.15 -9.15
N VAL A 224 10.92 19.63 -7.94
CA VAL A 224 9.81 19.50 -6.99
C VAL A 224 10.08 20.37 -5.79
N GLY A 225 9.37 21.48 -5.66
CA GLY A 225 9.42 22.31 -4.45
C GLY A 225 8.75 21.59 -3.28
N LEU A 226 9.30 21.75 -2.09
CA LEU A 226 8.75 21.15 -0.87
C LEU A 226 7.79 22.12 -0.17
N ALA A 227 6.81 21.59 0.54
CA ALA A 227 5.85 22.40 1.29
C ALA A 227 6.57 23.13 2.44
N LYS A 228 6.09 24.33 2.79
CA LYS A 228 6.63 25.04 3.96
C LYS A 228 6.37 24.19 5.21
N ASN A 229 7.41 24.04 6.04
CA ASN A 229 7.38 23.20 7.24
C ASN A 229 7.10 21.71 6.91
N HIS A 230 7.50 21.24 5.72
CA HIS A 230 7.45 19.82 5.41
C HIS A 230 8.29 19.03 6.42
N GLU A 231 7.85 17.81 6.70
CA GLU A 231 8.57 16.87 7.55
C GLU A 231 8.83 15.57 6.77
N TRP A 232 10.10 15.14 6.78
CA TRP A 232 10.46 13.83 6.25
C TRP A 232 10.15 12.75 7.27
N MET A 233 9.39 11.76 6.86
CA MET A 233 9.00 10.61 7.66
C MET A 233 9.42 9.32 6.97
N GLY A 234 9.44 8.20 7.71
CA GLY A 234 9.70 6.87 7.18
C GLY A 234 9.82 5.82 8.29
N GLY A 235 9.50 4.58 7.96
CA GLY A 235 9.51 3.47 8.91
C GLY A 235 8.44 3.57 9.99
N ALA A 236 8.86 3.43 11.25
CA ALA A 236 7.95 3.48 12.38
C ALA A 236 7.46 4.91 12.66
N SER A 237 6.16 5.05 12.91
CA SER A 237 5.51 6.31 13.24
C SER A 237 4.65 6.20 14.51
N LYS A 238 4.52 7.30 15.25
CA LYS A 238 3.72 7.35 16.48
C LYS A 238 2.30 7.77 16.15
N SER A 239 1.32 6.91 16.43
CA SER A 239 -0.10 7.24 16.32
C SER A 239 -0.59 8.15 17.44
N GLN A 240 -1.76 8.77 17.24
CA GLN A 240 -2.35 9.70 18.23
C GLN A 240 -2.66 9.02 19.55
N ASN A 241 -2.97 7.71 19.55
CA ASN A 241 -3.12 6.90 20.79
C ASN A 241 -1.78 6.61 21.51
N GLY A 242 -0.66 7.16 20.99
CA GLY A 242 0.66 7.06 21.62
C GLY A 242 1.48 5.81 21.27
N ILE A 243 0.95 4.90 20.46
CA ILE A 243 1.61 3.65 20.05
C ILE A 243 2.53 3.91 18.85
N ILE A 244 3.79 3.45 18.94
CA ILE A 244 4.71 3.46 17.78
C ILE A 244 4.48 2.17 17.01
N CYS A 245 4.12 2.29 15.73
CA CYS A 245 3.84 1.16 14.83
C CYS A 245 4.52 1.37 13.47
N ASN A 246 4.62 0.29 12.69
CA ASN A 246 5.08 0.35 11.30
C ASN A 246 3.85 0.20 10.39
N PRO A 247 3.42 1.27 9.70
CA PRO A 247 2.24 1.22 8.84
C PRO A 247 2.34 0.18 7.73
N ASN A 248 3.52 0.00 7.17
CA ASN A 248 3.77 -0.96 6.10
C ASN A 248 4.94 -1.87 6.44
N ILE A 249 4.75 -3.16 6.22
CA ILE A 249 5.79 -4.18 6.20
C ILE A 249 5.66 -4.97 4.88
N PRO A 250 6.58 -4.77 3.93
CA PRO A 250 7.80 -3.94 4.00
C PRO A 250 7.55 -2.44 3.78
N SER A 251 8.55 -1.62 4.13
CA SER A 251 8.67 -0.20 3.77
C SER A 251 10.16 0.16 3.71
N GLU A 252 10.57 0.84 2.63
CA GLU A 252 11.98 1.16 2.33
C GLU A 252 12.21 2.66 2.15
N GLU A 253 11.16 3.45 2.22
CA GLU A 253 11.14 4.84 1.84
C GLU A 253 11.26 5.81 3.02
N VAL A 254 11.80 6.99 2.71
CA VAL A 254 11.54 8.22 3.45
C VAL A 254 10.80 9.16 2.52
N PHE A 255 9.76 9.81 3.00
CA PHE A 255 8.84 10.60 2.18
C PHE A 255 8.45 11.91 2.85
N THR A 256 8.01 12.87 2.03
CA THR A 256 7.50 14.16 2.51
C THR A 256 6.48 14.77 1.54
N THR A 257 5.92 15.91 1.89
CA THR A 257 4.88 16.60 1.15
C THR A 257 5.48 17.60 0.16
N PRO A 258 5.22 17.50 -1.16
CA PRO A 258 5.58 18.52 -2.13
C PRO A 258 4.70 19.75 -1.99
N HIS A 259 5.19 20.89 -2.47
CA HIS A 259 4.40 22.11 -2.57
C HIS A 259 3.51 22.07 -3.81
N CYS A 260 2.19 22.16 -3.62
CA CYS A 260 1.19 21.97 -4.68
C CYS A 260 1.32 22.88 -5.91
N LEU A 261 2.04 24.04 -5.80
CA LEU A 261 2.24 24.98 -6.90
C LEU A 261 3.69 25.08 -7.38
N LYS A 262 4.63 24.29 -6.84
CA LYS A 262 6.07 24.43 -7.14
C LYS A 262 6.65 23.11 -7.70
N VAL A 263 6.04 22.61 -8.76
CA VAL A 263 6.54 21.45 -9.49
C VAL A 263 6.64 21.84 -10.97
N ASP A 264 7.85 21.79 -11.53
CA ASP A 264 8.10 22.18 -12.92
C ASP A 264 9.07 21.20 -13.59
N GLY A 265 8.81 20.91 -14.87
CA GLY A 265 9.62 20.01 -15.70
C GLY A 265 8.86 18.75 -16.10
N HIS A 266 9.60 17.72 -16.48
CA HIS A 266 9.02 16.49 -16.99
C HIS A 266 9.58 15.25 -16.32
N VAL A 267 8.78 14.18 -16.29
CA VAL A 267 9.20 12.88 -15.76
C VAL A 267 8.61 11.73 -16.58
N SER A 268 9.42 10.71 -16.78
CA SER A 268 8.98 9.44 -17.37
C SER A 268 9.05 8.32 -16.33
N SER A 269 7.97 7.53 -16.23
CA SER A 269 7.98 6.36 -15.35
C SER A 269 8.93 5.28 -15.91
N THR A 270 9.67 4.65 -15.03
CA THR A 270 10.53 3.50 -15.36
C THR A 270 9.84 2.16 -15.14
N LYS A 271 8.68 2.17 -14.47
CA LYS A 271 7.87 0.98 -14.18
C LYS A 271 6.40 1.26 -14.46
N PRO A 272 5.61 0.24 -14.83
CA PRO A 272 4.19 0.39 -15.05
C PRO A 272 3.44 0.65 -13.74
N LEU A 273 2.29 1.30 -13.85
CA LEU A 273 1.34 1.53 -12.78
C LEU A 273 0.13 0.61 -12.96
N SER A 274 -0.17 -0.19 -11.95
CA SER A 274 -1.47 -0.88 -11.85
C SER A 274 -2.45 0.02 -11.10
N HIS A 275 -3.55 0.39 -11.75
CA HIS A 275 -4.59 1.24 -11.15
C HIS A 275 -5.98 0.78 -11.56
N GLN A 276 -6.84 0.52 -10.58
CA GLN A 276 -8.23 0.11 -10.78
C GLN A 276 -8.41 -1.06 -11.77
N GLY A 277 -7.55 -2.07 -11.66
CA GLY A 277 -7.59 -3.24 -12.54
C GLY A 277 -7.04 -3.00 -13.95
N SER A 278 -6.41 -1.86 -14.22
CA SER A 278 -5.78 -1.53 -15.50
C SER A 278 -4.28 -1.30 -15.34
N LEU A 279 -3.51 -1.76 -16.33
CA LEU A 279 -2.07 -1.51 -16.42
C LEU A 279 -1.82 -0.26 -17.27
N ILE A 280 -1.04 0.68 -16.72
CA ILE A 280 -0.63 1.91 -17.39
C ILE A 280 0.89 1.87 -17.53
N GLU A 281 1.40 1.92 -18.76
CA GLU A 281 2.83 1.75 -19.07
C GLU A 281 3.38 2.97 -19.79
N GLY A 282 4.67 3.26 -19.58
CA GLY A 282 5.37 4.33 -20.27
C GLY A 282 4.78 5.72 -20.01
N ILE A 283 4.40 5.98 -18.76
CA ILE A 283 3.83 7.25 -18.35
C ILE A 283 4.87 8.36 -18.54
N ARG A 284 4.46 9.42 -19.21
CA ARG A 284 5.22 10.67 -19.38
C ARG A 284 4.32 11.83 -19.02
N VAL A 285 4.77 12.66 -18.11
CA VAL A 285 4.02 13.84 -17.66
C VAL A 285 4.91 15.07 -17.67
N GLU A 286 4.31 16.21 -17.99
CA GLU A 286 4.92 17.53 -17.89
C GLU A 286 4.18 18.36 -16.84
N PHE A 287 4.95 18.96 -15.94
CA PHE A 287 4.45 19.80 -14.87
C PHE A 287 4.76 21.27 -15.16
N LYS A 288 3.80 22.13 -14.86
CA LYS A 288 3.94 23.57 -14.82
C LYS A 288 3.19 24.15 -13.64
N ASP A 289 3.86 24.95 -12.80
CA ASP A 289 3.28 25.58 -11.59
C ASP A 289 2.53 24.55 -10.71
N GLY A 290 3.13 23.36 -10.53
CA GLY A 290 2.61 22.26 -9.73
C GLY A 290 1.51 21.42 -10.36
N LYS A 291 1.08 21.72 -11.60
CA LYS A 291 -0.01 21.01 -12.26
C LYS A 291 0.51 20.23 -13.47
N ILE A 292 0.02 19.02 -13.67
CA ILE A 292 0.24 18.26 -14.90
C ILE A 292 -0.49 18.96 -16.05
N ILE A 293 0.27 19.44 -17.03
CA ILE A 293 -0.23 20.12 -18.24
C ILE A 293 -0.27 19.21 -19.47
N ASP A 294 0.60 18.20 -19.53
CA ASP A 294 0.57 17.13 -20.55
C ASP A 294 0.75 15.78 -19.86
N ALA A 295 -0.02 14.77 -20.29
CA ALA A 295 0.01 13.43 -19.73
C ALA A 295 -0.20 12.39 -20.83
N LYS A 296 0.78 11.51 -21.01
CA LYS A 296 0.80 10.45 -22.02
C LYS A 296 1.17 9.12 -21.38
N ALA A 297 0.74 8.04 -22.00
CA ALA A 297 1.17 6.70 -21.67
C ALA A 297 1.18 5.82 -22.93
N ASP A 298 2.11 4.87 -23.00
CA ASP A 298 2.17 3.94 -24.15
C ASP A 298 1.00 2.94 -24.09
N LYS A 299 0.57 2.58 -22.88
CA LYS A 299 -0.61 1.74 -22.63
C LYS A 299 -1.46 2.34 -21.51
N GLY A 300 -2.78 2.25 -21.61
CA GLY A 300 -3.69 2.70 -20.55
C GLY A 300 -3.86 4.23 -20.46
N GLU A 301 -3.45 5.03 -21.45
CA GLU A 301 -3.51 6.49 -21.43
C GLU A 301 -4.90 7.05 -21.13
N LYS A 302 -5.96 6.44 -21.68
CA LYS A 302 -7.35 6.87 -21.41
C LYS A 302 -7.73 6.69 -19.96
N VAL A 303 -7.25 5.60 -19.32
CA VAL A 303 -7.49 5.35 -17.89
C VAL A 303 -6.71 6.37 -17.07
N PHE A 304 -5.45 6.59 -17.40
CA PHE A 304 -4.60 7.58 -16.73
C PHE A 304 -5.22 8.99 -16.76
N ASN A 305 -5.65 9.45 -17.93
CA ASN A 305 -6.30 10.76 -18.03
C ASN A 305 -7.61 10.85 -17.23
N LYS A 306 -8.41 9.78 -17.16
CA LYS A 306 -9.60 9.77 -16.30
C LYS A 306 -9.25 9.90 -14.81
N VAL A 307 -8.15 9.30 -14.36
CA VAL A 307 -7.65 9.46 -12.98
C VAL A 307 -7.27 10.91 -12.73
N LEU A 308 -6.53 11.54 -13.65
CA LEU A 308 -6.13 12.94 -13.55
C LEU A 308 -7.30 13.94 -13.62
N ASP A 309 -8.46 13.51 -14.10
CA ASP A 309 -9.67 14.33 -14.21
C ASP A 309 -10.69 14.05 -13.07
N THR A 310 -10.30 13.29 -12.05
CA THR A 310 -11.18 12.91 -10.93
C THR A 310 -11.60 14.12 -10.10
N ASP A 311 -10.66 15.02 -9.82
CA ASP A 311 -10.88 16.29 -9.10
C ASP A 311 -9.77 17.30 -9.40
N GLU A 312 -9.85 18.49 -8.81
CA GLU A 312 -8.87 19.57 -9.03
C GLU A 312 -7.47 19.23 -8.51
N GLY A 313 -7.36 18.39 -7.48
CA GLY A 313 -6.09 17.94 -6.87
C GLY A 313 -5.41 16.82 -7.65
N ALA A 314 -6.16 16.02 -8.42
CA ALA A 314 -5.66 14.81 -9.08
C ALA A 314 -4.50 15.05 -10.08
N ARG A 315 -4.34 16.28 -10.58
CA ARG A 315 -3.23 16.69 -11.45
C ARG A 315 -2.02 17.23 -10.70
N ARG A 316 -1.92 17.02 -9.39
CA ARG A 316 -0.81 17.50 -8.54
C ARG A 316 -0.12 16.34 -7.85
N LEU A 317 1.15 16.53 -7.48
CA LEU A 317 1.86 15.57 -6.65
C LEU A 317 1.33 15.61 -5.21
N GLY A 318 0.98 14.46 -4.66
CA GLY A 318 0.57 14.31 -3.26
C GLY A 318 1.74 14.00 -2.32
N GLU A 319 2.78 13.33 -2.85
CA GLU A 319 3.93 12.87 -2.05
C GLU A 319 5.18 12.81 -2.91
N VAL A 320 6.33 13.00 -2.29
CA VAL A 320 7.64 12.65 -2.85
C VAL A 320 8.36 11.72 -1.89
N ALA A 321 8.94 10.65 -2.42
CA ALA A 321 9.64 9.65 -1.65
C ALA A 321 11.04 9.38 -2.19
N LEU A 322 11.96 9.00 -1.30
CA LEU A 322 13.31 8.58 -1.63
C LEU A 322 13.53 7.15 -1.12
N VAL A 323 13.89 6.26 -2.05
CA VAL A 323 14.20 4.85 -1.76
C VAL A 323 15.62 4.55 -2.23
N PRO A 324 16.49 3.95 -1.40
CA PRO A 324 17.82 3.57 -1.86
C PRO A 324 17.73 2.41 -2.85
N ASP A 325 18.54 2.46 -3.90
CA ASP A 325 18.65 1.38 -4.88
C ASP A 325 19.06 0.05 -4.23
N SER A 326 19.80 0.09 -3.13
CA SER A 326 20.19 -1.07 -2.33
C SER A 326 19.05 -1.72 -1.52
N SER A 327 17.81 -1.23 -1.62
CA SER A 327 16.68 -1.83 -0.91
C SER A 327 16.39 -3.25 -1.44
N PRO A 328 15.90 -4.19 -0.59
CA PRO A 328 15.57 -5.54 -1.02
C PRO A 328 14.54 -5.57 -2.16
N ILE A 329 13.60 -4.62 -2.16
CA ILE A 329 12.59 -4.48 -3.22
C ILE A 329 13.25 -4.08 -4.54
N SER A 330 14.17 -3.09 -4.50
CA SER A 330 14.97 -2.67 -5.64
C SER A 330 15.74 -3.81 -6.27
N GLN A 331 16.52 -4.46 -5.42
CA GLN A 331 17.46 -5.49 -5.83
C GLN A 331 16.77 -6.78 -6.30
N SER A 332 15.47 -6.96 -5.96
CA SER A 332 14.71 -8.11 -6.45
C SER A 332 14.46 -8.09 -7.94
N ASN A 333 14.48 -6.92 -8.58
CA ASN A 333 14.07 -6.70 -9.97
C ASN A 333 12.65 -7.19 -10.31
N ILE A 334 11.83 -7.45 -9.28
CA ILE A 334 10.46 -7.93 -9.44
C ILE A 334 9.51 -6.73 -9.57
N LEU A 335 8.61 -6.81 -10.53
CA LEU A 335 7.49 -5.88 -10.65
C LEU A 335 6.30 -6.43 -9.86
N PHE A 336 6.11 -5.92 -8.66
CA PHE A 336 5.09 -6.45 -7.75
C PHE A 336 3.65 -6.03 -8.09
N TYR A 337 3.42 -5.04 -8.95
CA TYR A 337 2.08 -4.48 -9.24
C TYR A 337 1.28 -4.06 -7.99
N ASN A 338 1.96 -3.82 -6.88
CA ASN A 338 1.37 -3.45 -5.61
C ASN A 338 2.08 -2.24 -5.01
N THR A 339 1.33 -1.19 -4.70
CA THR A 339 1.89 0.09 -4.23
C THR A 339 2.59 -0.03 -2.87
N CYS A 340 2.19 -0.97 -2.01
CA CYS A 340 2.87 -1.23 -0.74
C CYS A 340 4.26 -1.85 -0.91
N LEU A 341 4.55 -2.40 -2.10
CA LEU A 341 5.83 -3.02 -2.48
C LEU A 341 6.50 -2.25 -3.63
N LEU A 342 6.09 -1.02 -3.90
CA LEU A 342 6.69 -0.15 -4.89
C LEU A 342 7.74 0.78 -4.27
N TYR A 343 8.55 1.34 -5.15
CA TYR A 343 9.58 2.35 -4.84
C TYR A 343 9.01 3.67 -4.40
N THR A 344 7.89 4.03 -4.99
CA THR A 344 7.18 5.27 -4.71
C THR A 344 5.71 4.93 -4.64
N SER A 345 5.07 5.25 -3.54
CA SER A 345 3.62 5.24 -3.48
C SER A 345 3.12 6.53 -4.12
N PRO A 346 2.43 6.49 -5.27
CA PRO A 346 1.51 7.55 -5.61
C PRO A 346 0.23 7.29 -4.81
N SER A 347 0.30 7.40 -3.49
CA SER A 347 -0.90 7.49 -2.69
C SER A 347 -1.27 8.97 -2.65
N PRO A 348 -2.38 9.40 -3.25
CA PRO A 348 -2.98 10.66 -2.86
C PRO A 348 -3.41 10.48 -1.41
N ARG A 349 -2.59 10.91 -0.47
CA ARG A 349 -3.09 11.25 0.84
C ARG A 349 -3.83 12.55 0.64
N ASP A 350 -5.15 12.42 0.50
CA ASP A 350 -6.03 13.56 0.50
C ASP A 350 -5.76 14.37 1.78
N SER A 351 -5.20 15.55 1.59
CA SER A 351 -5.15 16.61 2.60
C SER A 351 -6.50 17.28 2.70
#